data_39bc509fe32e6d5aba4e02cf9957a54c
#
_entry.id   39bc509fe32e6d5aba4e02cf9957a54c
#
_cell.length_a   1.000
_cell.length_b   1.000
_cell.length_c   1.000
_cell.angle_alpha   90.00
_cell.angle_beta   90.00
_cell.angle_gamma   90.00
#
_symmetry.space_group_name_H-M   'P 1'
#
loop_
_entity.id
_entity.type
_entity.pdbx_description
1 polymer ?
#
loop_
_entity_poly.entity_id
_entity_poly.type
_entity_poly.pdbx_seq_one_letter_code
_entity_poly.pdbx_strand_id
1 'polypeptide(L)'
;MPNHSNMSNHCFTRNMLMCILFFYSSITFAQHSAPWSVPESAKDKKNPYAADASSIARGQKSFKAECIRCHGKEGKGDGTSAAKIEKTIADLSSDKVQAQTDGELYWKITEGRKPMPLAKRTLTDDQRWDVINYIRTFKRKSLTGTQ
;
A
#
# COMPACT_ATOMS: atom_id res chain seq x y z
N MET A 1 -48.66 48.94 -32.79
CA MET A 1 -48.65 48.20 -31.51
C MET A 1 -47.75 47.02 -31.66
N PRO A 2 -46.56 46.98 -31.05
CA PRO A 2 -45.65 45.83 -31.16
C PRO A 2 -46.02 44.78 -30.09
N ASN A 3 -45.97 43.54 -30.50
CA ASN A 3 -46.36 42.33 -29.84
C ASN A 3 -45.37 41.92 -28.73
N HIS A 4 -45.75 41.91 -27.48
CA HIS A 4 -44.97 41.66 -26.26
C HIS A 4 -44.75 40.18 -25.88
N SER A 5 -44.99 39.22 -26.78
CA SER A 5 -45.05 37.80 -26.42
C SER A 5 -43.79 36.94 -26.69
N ASN A 6 -42.68 37.56 -27.11
CA ASN A 6 -41.53 36.73 -27.52
C ASN A 6 -40.24 36.90 -26.69
N MET A 7 -40.29 37.60 -25.56
CA MET A 7 -39.07 37.89 -24.78
C MET A 7 -38.90 36.97 -23.53
N SER A 8 -39.94 36.20 -23.16
CA SER A 8 -39.91 35.38 -21.96
C SER A 8 -39.32 33.98 -22.19
N ASN A 9 -39.40 33.43 -23.41
CA ASN A 9 -38.99 32.04 -23.67
C ASN A 9 -37.48 31.86 -23.89
N HIS A 10 -36.76 32.91 -24.31
CA HIS A 10 -35.30 32.79 -24.52
C HIS A 10 -34.47 32.85 -23.23
N CYS A 11 -35.01 33.46 -22.19
CA CYS A 11 -34.32 33.54 -20.89
C CYS A 11 -34.40 32.20 -20.12
N PHE A 12 -35.54 31.51 -20.25
CA PHE A 12 -35.76 30.23 -19.55
C PHE A 12 -34.94 29.08 -20.14
N THR A 13 -34.82 29.01 -21.48
CA THR A 13 -34.04 27.97 -22.16
C THR A 13 -32.53 28.15 -21.96
N ARG A 14 -32.05 29.41 -21.89
CA ARG A 14 -30.61 29.69 -21.70
C ARG A 14 -30.15 29.37 -20.29
N ASN A 15 -30.97 29.60 -19.26
CA ASN A 15 -30.67 29.21 -17.87
C ASN A 15 -30.77 27.71 -17.64
N MET A 16 -31.67 26.99 -18.31
CA MET A 16 -31.81 25.55 -18.21
C MET A 16 -30.62 24.82 -18.83
N LEU A 17 -30.08 25.28 -19.95
CA LEU A 17 -28.89 24.73 -20.58
C LEU A 17 -27.63 24.92 -19.68
N MET A 18 -27.54 26.06 -19.01
CA MET A 18 -26.42 26.37 -18.13
C MET A 18 -26.41 25.50 -16.85
N CYS A 19 -27.59 25.13 -16.34
CA CYS A 19 -27.70 24.22 -15.19
C CYS A 19 -27.31 22.77 -15.54
N ILE A 20 -27.54 22.32 -16.77
CA ILE A 20 -27.19 20.96 -17.20
C ILE A 20 -25.66 20.79 -17.35
N LEU A 21 -24.93 21.84 -17.71
CA LEU A 21 -23.47 21.79 -17.84
C LEU A 21 -22.72 21.75 -16.48
N PHE A 22 -23.36 22.19 -15.38
CA PHE A 22 -22.75 22.16 -14.05
C PHE A 22 -22.84 20.80 -13.35
N PHE A 23 -23.69 19.87 -13.83
CA PHE A 23 -23.83 18.54 -13.22
C PHE A 23 -22.88 17.49 -13.77
N TYR A 24 -22.06 17.81 -14.80
CA TYR A 24 -21.10 16.88 -15.39
C TYR A 24 -19.70 16.93 -14.76
N SER A 25 -19.51 17.71 -13.70
CA SER A 25 -18.22 17.80 -13.02
C SER A 25 -18.22 17.02 -11.73
N SER A 26 -17.53 15.91 -11.72
CA SER A 26 -16.90 15.25 -10.58
C SER A 26 -17.20 13.78 -10.44
N ILE A 27 -16.97 13.00 -11.51
CA ILE A 27 -16.59 11.61 -11.27
C ILE A 27 -15.06 11.61 -11.15
N THR A 28 -14.55 11.98 -9.99
CA THR A 28 -13.18 11.67 -9.61
C THR A 28 -13.10 10.16 -9.43
N PHE A 29 -12.65 9.47 -10.46
CA PHE A 29 -12.16 8.10 -10.30
C PHE A 29 -10.98 8.17 -9.34
N ALA A 30 -11.24 7.92 -8.05
CA ALA A 30 -10.20 7.54 -7.13
C ALA A 30 -9.55 6.30 -7.74
N GLN A 31 -8.35 6.44 -8.30
CA GLN A 31 -7.55 5.31 -8.78
C GLN A 31 -7.11 4.53 -7.55
N HIS A 32 -8.02 3.72 -7.01
CA HIS A 32 -7.68 2.70 -6.04
C HIS A 32 -6.80 1.69 -6.77
N SER A 33 -5.50 1.72 -6.47
CA SER A 33 -4.62 0.66 -6.93
C SER A 33 -5.21 -0.67 -6.47
N ALA A 34 -5.45 -1.59 -7.43
CA ALA A 34 -6.02 -2.90 -7.14
C ALA A 34 -5.30 -3.56 -5.95
N PRO A 35 -6.03 -4.21 -5.04
CA PRO A 35 -5.44 -4.93 -3.93
C PRO A 35 -4.32 -5.85 -4.41
N TRP A 36 -3.25 -5.99 -3.63
CA TRP A 36 -2.19 -6.94 -3.95
C TRP A 36 -2.67 -8.34 -3.57
N SER A 37 -3.35 -8.98 -4.50
CA SER A 37 -3.89 -10.32 -4.33
C SER A 37 -2.75 -11.33 -4.14
N VAL A 38 -2.89 -12.20 -3.16
CA VAL A 38 -1.98 -13.30 -2.85
C VAL A 38 -2.72 -14.61 -3.10
N PRO A 39 -2.12 -15.59 -3.78
CA PRO A 39 -2.73 -16.91 -3.97
C PRO A 39 -3.09 -17.54 -2.63
N GLU A 40 -4.22 -18.27 -2.58
CA GLU A 40 -4.67 -18.91 -1.35
C GLU A 40 -3.62 -19.88 -0.80
N SER A 41 -2.99 -20.67 -1.67
CA SER A 41 -1.90 -21.59 -1.33
C SER A 41 -0.69 -20.94 -0.66
N ALA A 42 -0.51 -19.62 -0.85
CA ALA A 42 0.59 -18.90 -0.19
C ALA A 42 0.21 -18.44 1.23
N LYS A 43 -1.08 -18.23 1.51
CA LYS A 43 -1.55 -17.75 2.83
C LYS A 43 -1.29 -18.75 3.94
N ASP A 44 -1.41 -20.04 3.64
CA ASP A 44 -1.24 -21.13 4.61
C ASP A 44 0.21 -21.47 4.88
N LYS A 45 1.13 -20.94 4.08
CA LYS A 45 2.55 -21.21 4.23
C LYS A 45 3.07 -20.66 5.55
N LYS A 46 3.67 -21.51 6.37
CA LYS A 46 4.21 -21.14 7.69
C LYS A 46 5.70 -20.83 7.58
N ASN A 47 6.16 -19.86 8.38
CA ASN A 47 7.59 -19.62 8.54
C ASN A 47 8.23 -20.84 9.25
N PRO A 48 9.22 -21.50 8.64
CA PRO A 48 9.88 -22.65 9.25
C PRO A 48 10.85 -22.27 10.38
N TYR A 49 11.16 -20.98 10.53
CA TYR A 49 12.11 -20.48 11.51
C TYR A 49 11.41 -19.79 12.67
N ALA A 50 11.81 -20.12 13.89
CA ALA A 50 11.37 -19.37 15.06
C ALA A 50 11.84 -17.90 14.96
N ALA A 51 11.03 -16.98 15.48
CA ALA A 51 11.38 -15.56 15.58
C ALA A 51 12.32 -15.31 16.78
N ASP A 52 13.45 -16.03 16.82
CA ASP A 52 14.49 -15.88 17.83
C ASP A 52 15.46 -14.72 17.49
N ALA A 53 16.32 -14.39 18.45
CA ALA A 53 17.27 -13.29 18.30
C ALA A 53 18.21 -13.50 17.10
N SER A 54 18.57 -14.73 16.76
CA SER A 54 19.49 -15.04 15.67
C SER A 54 18.83 -14.86 14.30
N SER A 55 17.60 -15.37 14.11
CA SER A 55 16.80 -15.16 12.92
C SER A 55 16.49 -13.67 12.71
N ILE A 56 16.07 -12.96 13.77
CA ILE A 56 15.83 -11.51 13.71
C ILE A 56 17.09 -10.74 13.30
N ALA A 57 18.26 -11.09 13.83
CA ALA A 57 19.52 -10.43 13.46
C ALA A 57 19.91 -10.68 11.98
N ARG A 58 19.74 -11.91 11.47
CA ARG A 58 19.95 -12.23 10.05
C ARG A 58 18.96 -11.46 9.16
N GLY A 59 17.68 -11.42 9.56
CA GLY A 59 16.63 -10.68 8.89
C GLY A 59 16.92 -9.19 8.83
N GLN A 60 17.41 -8.62 9.95
CA GLN A 60 17.83 -7.21 9.99
C GLN A 60 18.96 -6.93 9.00
N LYS A 61 19.94 -7.81 8.88
CA LYS A 61 21.05 -7.66 7.93
C LYS A 61 20.52 -7.64 6.50
N SER A 62 19.66 -8.58 6.12
CA SER A 62 19.05 -8.67 4.81
C SER A 62 18.13 -7.47 4.52
N PHE A 63 17.34 -7.04 5.48
CA PHE A 63 16.47 -5.86 5.38
C PHE A 63 17.28 -4.58 5.14
N LYS A 64 18.39 -4.38 5.84
CA LYS A 64 19.28 -3.24 5.63
C LYS A 64 19.90 -3.24 4.24
N ALA A 65 20.22 -4.39 3.67
CA ALA A 65 20.80 -4.50 2.35
C ALA A 65 19.79 -4.20 1.23
N GLU A 66 18.58 -4.77 1.32
CA GLU A 66 17.65 -4.84 0.19
C GLU A 66 16.41 -3.94 0.33
N CYS A 67 15.96 -3.64 1.54
CA CYS A 67 14.63 -3.08 1.79
C CYS A 67 14.65 -1.63 2.29
N ILE A 68 15.66 -1.27 3.10
CA ILE A 68 15.71 -0.02 3.86
C ILE A 68 15.61 1.23 2.99
N ARG A 69 16.14 1.20 1.77
CA ARG A 69 16.14 2.36 0.86
C ARG A 69 14.73 2.85 0.53
N CYS A 70 13.75 1.95 0.48
CA CYS A 70 12.36 2.27 0.19
C CYS A 70 11.52 2.27 1.48
N HIS A 71 11.67 1.23 2.32
CA HIS A 71 10.83 1.06 3.49
C HIS A 71 11.27 1.86 4.73
N GLY A 72 12.49 2.41 4.73
CA GLY A 72 13.01 3.14 5.87
C GLY A 72 13.53 2.24 6.99
N LYS A 73 14.25 2.84 7.94
CA LYS A 73 14.90 2.11 9.04
C LYS A 73 13.90 1.41 9.97
N GLU A 74 12.73 2.04 10.17
CA GLU A 74 11.66 1.53 11.02
C GLU A 74 10.49 0.93 10.22
N GLY A 75 10.69 0.75 8.91
CA GLY A 75 9.68 0.18 8.03
C GLY A 75 8.50 1.08 7.71
N LYS A 76 8.58 2.40 7.94
CA LYS A 76 7.46 3.34 7.76
C LYS A 76 7.20 3.78 6.33
N GLY A 77 7.98 3.28 5.37
CA GLY A 77 7.86 3.69 3.97
C GLY A 77 8.54 5.02 3.66
N ASP A 78 9.41 5.49 4.56
CA ASP A 78 10.11 6.77 4.54
C ASP A 78 11.60 6.65 4.15
N GLY A 79 11.97 5.59 3.46
CA GLY A 79 13.34 5.38 3.00
C GLY A 79 13.79 6.45 2.00
N THR A 80 15.11 6.62 1.85
CA THR A 80 15.74 7.67 1.03
C THR A 80 15.32 7.65 -0.45
N SER A 81 14.86 6.51 -0.94
CA SER A 81 14.34 6.36 -2.31
C SER A 81 12.80 6.55 -2.39
N ALA A 82 12.09 6.61 -1.26
CA ALA A 82 10.62 6.67 -1.24
C ALA A 82 10.09 7.91 -1.96
N ALA A 83 10.72 9.07 -1.77
CA ALA A 83 10.31 10.33 -2.41
C ALA A 83 10.40 10.32 -3.95
N LYS A 84 11.14 9.37 -4.54
CA LYS A 84 11.29 9.20 -6.00
C LYS A 84 10.30 8.21 -6.59
N ILE A 85 9.44 7.64 -5.76
CA ILE A 85 8.48 6.59 -6.13
C ILE A 85 7.09 7.21 -6.11
N GLU A 86 6.39 7.21 -7.23
CA GLU A 86 5.04 7.76 -7.36
C GLU A 86 3.98 7.06 -6.51
N LYS A 87 4.26 5.82 -6.07
CA LYS A 87 3.35 5.01 -5.26
C LYS A 87 3.73 5.08 -3.79
N THR A 88 2.74 5.14 -2.93
CA THR A 88 2.94 5.04 -1.48
C THR A 88 3.60 3.72 -1.12
N ILE A 89 4.75 3.80 -0.45
CA ILE A 89 5.44 2.64 0.13
C ILE A 89 4.69 2.21 1.39
N ALA A 90 4.48 0.92 1.54
CA ALA A 90 3.75 0.40 2.70
C ALA A 90 4.50 0.66 4.00
N ASP A 91 3.78 1.16 5.01
CA ASP A 91 4.22 1.17 6.41
C ASP A 91 4.13 -0.26 6.95
N LEU A 92 5.30 -0.89 7.11
CA LEU A 92 5.43 -2.26 7.59
C LEU A 92 5.05 -2.41 9.07
N SER A 93 4.99 -1.32 9.83
CA SER A 93 4.55 -1.32 11.23
C SER A 93 3.02 -1.22 11.39
N SER A 94 2.30 -0.96 10.30
CA SER A 94 0.84 -0.79 10.33
C SER A 94 0.09 -2.08 10.62
N ASP A 95 -1.07 -1.98 11.27
CA ASP A 95 -1.93 -3.13 11.54
C ASP A 95 -2.31 -3.87 10.25
N LYS A 96 -2.51 -3.15 9.15
CA LYS A 96 -2.81 -3.73 7.84
C LYS A 96 -1.71 -4.68 7.35
N VAL A 97 -0.44 -4.38 7.59
CA VAL A 97 0.67 -5.25 7.22
C VAL A 97 0.87 -6.34 8.26
N GLN A 98 0.80 -5.98 9.54
CA GLN A 98 1.05 -6.91 10.65
C GLN A 98 -0.06 -7.98 10.83
N ALA A 99 -1.26 -7.74 10.31
CA ALA A 99 -2.36 -8.71 10.28
C ALA A 99 -2.22 -9.76 9.15
N GLN A 100 -1.36 -9.54 8.16
CA GLN A 100 -1.13 -10.52 7.10
C GLN A 100 -0.41 -11.75 7.66
N THR A 101 -0.66 -12.93 7.07
CA THR A 101 0.07 -14.14 7.44
C THR A 101 1.54 -14.05 7.01
N ASP A 102 2.41 -14.86 7.61
CA ASP A 102 3.81 -14.93 7.18
C ASP A 102 3.92 -15.42 5.73
N GLY A 103 3.05 -16.32 5.33
CA GLY A 103 2.98 -16.79 3.95
C GLY A 103 2.61 -15.69 2.95
N GLU A 104 1.67 -14.79 3.31
CA GLU A 104 1.33 -13.63 2.47
C GLU A 104 2.52 -12.67 2.33
N LEU A 105 3.21 -12.38 3.43
CA LEU A 105 4.40 -11.53 3.41
C LEU A 105 5.52 -12.18 2.60
N TYR A 106 5.75 -13.49 2.79
CA TYR A 106 6.75 -14.25 2.05
C TYR A 106 6.50 -14.20 0.55
N TRP A 107 5.26 -14.41 0.11
CA TRP A 107 4.89 -14.36 -1.29
C TRP A 107 5.13 -12.96 -1.86
N LYS A 108 4.69 -11.92 -1.16
CA LYS A 108 4.86 -10.52 -1.59
C LYS A 108 6.34 -10.13 -1.71
N ILE A 109 7.17 -10.51 -0.77
CA ILE A 109 8.61 -10.27 -0.80
C ILE A 109 9.23 -11.04 -1.97
N THR A 110 8.85 -12.31 -2.14
CA THR A 110 9.40 -13.20 -3.17
C THR A 110 9.10 -12.69 -4.57
N GLU A 111 7.82 -12.39 -4.86
CA GLU A 111 7.37 -12.04 -6.21
C GLU A 111 7.51 -10.56 -6.53
N GLY A 112 7.51 -9.70 -5.54
CA GLY A 112 7.54 -8.26 -5.74
C GLY A 112 6.30 -7.76 -6.51
N ARG A 113 6.15 -6.46 -6.59
CA ARG A 113 5.21 -5.78 -7.50
C ARG A 113 5.72 -4.38 -7.74
N LYS A 114 6.07 -4.04 -8.98
CA LYS A 114 6.63 -2.72 -9.32
C LYS A 114 5.93 -1.59 -8.55
N PRO A 115 6.67 -0.71 -7.91
CA PRO A 115 8.13 -0.53 -7.94
C PRO A 115 8.94 -1.48 -7.01
N MET A 116 8.30 -2.30 -6.16
CA MET A 116 8.99 -3.26 -5.29
C MET A 116 9.62 -4.40 -6.12
N PRO A 117 10.95 -4.59 -6.03
CA PRO A 117 11.64 -5.66 -6.76
C PRO A 117 11.30 -7.05 -6.21
N LEU A 118 11.65 -8.08 -6.98
CA LEU A 118 11.51 -9.48 -6.61
C LEU A 118 12.70 -9.89 -5.73
N ALA A 119 12.51 -10.11 -4.45
CA ALA A 119 13.60 -10.49 -3.56
C ALA A 119 14.15 -11.90 -3.82
N LYS A 120 13.44 -12.77 -4.52
CA LYS A 120 13.96 -14.10 -4.92
C LYS A 120 15.19 -14.05 -5.82
N ARG A 121 15.54 -12.88 -6.35
CA ARG A 121 16.74 -12.68 -7.16
C ARG A 121 17.99 -12.38 -6.34
N THR A 122 17.81 -11.86 -5.13
CA THR A 122 18.90 -11.36 -4.28
C THR A 122 18.96 -12.04 -2.91
N LEU A 123 17.87 -12.65 -2.47
CA LEU A 123 17.77 -13.33 -1.19
C LEU A 123 17.40 -14.81 -1.36
N THR A 124 18.04 -15.67 -0.58
CA THR A 124 17.64 -17.08 -0.46
C THR A 124 16.27 -17.21 0.24
N ASP A 125 15.68 -18.40 0.20
CA ASP A 125 14.43 -18.70 0.90
C ASP A 125 14.54 -18.40 2.39
N ASP A 126 15.61 -18.88 3.02
CA ASP A 126 15.87 -18.68 4.45
C ASP A 126 15.99 -17.20 4.81
N GLN A 127 16.73 -16.44 3.99
CA GLN A 127 16.87 -15.00 4.21
C GLN A 127 15.55 -14.25 4.11
N ARG A 128 14.64 -14.67 3.21
CA ARG A 128 13.30 -14.06 3.12
C ARG A 128 12.45 -14.35 4.35
N TRP A 129 12.55 -15.56 4.90
CA TRP A 129 11.87 -15.92 6.15
C TRP A 129 12.45 -15.16 7.35
N ASP A 130 13.78 -15.04 7.44
CA ASP A 130 14.43 -14.22 8.46
C ASP A 130 13.99 -12.74 8.38
N VAL A 131 13.86 -12.19 7.14
CA VAL A 131 13.34 -10.82 6.92
C VAL A 131 11.94 -10.68 7.49
N ILE A 132 11.07 -11.69 7.35
CA ILE A 132 9.72 -11.64 7.93
C ILE A 132 9.78 -11.58 9.44
N ASN A 133 10.62 -12.40 10.09
CA ASN A 133 10.81 -12.36 11.54
C ASN A 133 11.28 -10.96 12.00
N TYR A 134 12.15 -10.31 11.23
CA TYR A 134 12.55 -8.94 11.52
C TYR A 134 11.41 -7.93 11.32
N ILE A 135 10.61 -8.02 10.22
CA ILE A 135 9.45 -7.16 9.98
C ILE A 135 8.42 -7.27 11.10
N ARG A 136 8.25 -8.44 11.71
CA ARG A 136 7.35 -8.62 12.85
C ARG A 136 7.77 -7.80 14.08
N THR A 137 9.06 -7.48 14.22
CA THR A 137 9.53 -6.60 15.29
C THR A 137 9.07 -5.14 15.15
N PHE A 138 8.62 -4.72 13.97
CA PHE A 138 8.05 -3.38 13.76
C PHE A 138 6.62 -3.22 14.29
N LYS A 139 5.94 -4.31 14.66
CA LYS A 139 4.59 -4.24 15.23
C LYS A 139 4.59 -3.25 16.40
N ARG A 140 3.75 -2.23 16.32
CA ARG A 140 3.55 -1.27 17.42
C ARG A 140 3.00 -2.04 18.62
N LYS A 141 3.64 -1.87 19.77
CA LYS A 141 3.03 -2.34 21.02
C LYS A 141 1.74 -1.55 21.20
N SER A 142 0.60 -2.22 21.18
CA SER A 142 -0.67 -1.59 21.53
C SER A 142 -0.52 -1.01 22.94
N LEU A 143 -0.78 0.27 23.10
CA LEU A 143 -0.83 0.91 24.43
C LEU A 143 -2.15 0.58 25.14
N THR A 144 -2.67 -0.62 24.96
CA THR A 144 -3.85 -1.12 25.70
C THR A 144 -3.35 -1.97 26.86
N GLY A 145 -3.28 -1.38 28.03
CA GLY A 145 -3.02 -2.14 29.24
C GLY A 145 -2.51 -1.28 30.39
N THR A 146 -3.28 -0.29 30.80
CA THR A 146 -3.26 0.13 32.21
C THR A 146 -4.69 0.52 32.57
N GLN A 147 -5.43 -0.40 33.11
CA GLN A 147 -6.46 -0.18 34.11
C GLN A 147 -6.19 -1.13 35.27
#